data_052c1195051d42256d2429bab6bfdd2e
#
_entry.id   052c1195051d42256d2429bab6bfdd2e
#
_cell.length_a   1.000
_cell.length_b   1.000
_cell.length_c   1.000
_cell.angle_alpha   90.00
_cell.angle_beta   90.00
_cell.angle_gamma   90.00
#
_symmetry.space_group_name_H-M   'P 1'
#
loop_
_entity.id
_entity.type
_entity.pdbx_description
1 polymer ?
#
loop_
_entity_poly.entity_id
_entity_poly.type
_entity_poly.pdbx_seq_one_letter_code
_entity_poly.pdbx_strand_id
1 'polypeptide(L)'
;GNDGIRLYINGELLVDRWNGFSWNKENILYDFKKGQMYEFVVEHFNRSGSTGLELTFENLQISNPDAIRNADCVVVCLGHDSQTEKENFDRTFALPQGQEEYLRKVLALNKNVVVVLNAGGGIDMTSWLPDVKAVLMAWYPGQQGGLAVSEIITGKVSPSGKLPVSFEEKLEDNPCYVNYYENVPRMRAASIN
;
A
#
# COMPACT_ATOMS: atom_id res chain seq x y z
N GLY A 1 -4.82 -4.70 -16.15
CA GLY A 1 -5.58 -4.86 -17.40
C GLY A 1 -6.61 -3.75 -17.57
N ASN A 2 -7.12 -3.61 -18.77
CA ASN A 2 -8.15 -2.65 -19.12
C ASN A 2 -9.50 -3.36 -19.12
N ASP A 3 -10.57 -2.69 -18.66
CA ASP A 3 -11.93 -3.16 -18.52
C ASP A 3 -12.11 -4.34 -17.55
N GLY A 4 -12.04 -5.60 -17.97
CA GLY A 4 -12.28 -6.72 -17.06
C GLY A 4 -11.12 -7.69 -17.00
N ILE A 5 -10.78 -8.13 -15.79
CA ILE A 5 -9.78 -9.17 -15.56
C ILE A 5 -10.27 -10.18 -14.51
N ARG A 6 -9.88 -11.44 -14.71
CA ARG A 6 -9.90 -12.48 -13.70
C ARG A 6 -8.58 -13.23 -13.70
N LEU A 7 -8.13 -13.60 -12.53
CA LEU A 7 -6.95 -14.45 -12.36
C LEU A 7 -7.33 -15.68 -11.54
N TYR A 8 -6.98 -16.83 -12.08
CA TYR A 8 -7.07 -18.10 -11.37
C TYR A 8 -5.68 -18.69 -11.21
N ILE A 9 -5.43 -19.33 -10.09
CA ILE A 9 -4.27 -20.18 -9.86
C ILE A 9 -4.77 -21.57 -9.44
N ASN A 10 -4.40 -22.59 -10.18
CA ASN A 10 -4.85 -23.99 -9.97
C ASN A 10 -6.38 -24.10 -9.87
N GLY A 11 -7.11 -23.32 -10.67
CA GLY A 11 -8.57 -23.30 -10.69
C GLY A 11 -9.22 -22.45 -9.59
N GLU A 12 -8.47 -21.91 -8.64
CA GLU A 12 -8.98 -20.99 -7.60
C GLU A 12 -9.03 -19.55 -8.15
N LEU A 13 -10.19 -18.90 -8.05
CA LEU A 13 -10.39 -17.51 -8.46
C LEU A 13 -9.82 -16.57 -7.41
N LEU A 14 -8.75 -15.84 -7.74
CA LEU A 14 -8.06 -14.93 -6.84
C LEU A 14 -8.33 -13.46 -7.14
N VAL A 15 -8.61 -13.12 -8.38
CA VAL A 15 -8.99 -11.78 -8.80
C VAL A 15 -10.25 -11.87 -9.65
N ASP A 16 -11.29 -11.14 -9.27
CA ASP A 16 -12.50 -10.93 -10.09
C ASP A 16 -12.84 -9.45 -10.18
N ARG A 17 -12.43 -8.84 -11.28
CA ARG A 17 -12.72 -7.44 -11.64
C ARG A 17 -13.40 -7.38 -13.00
N TRP A 18 -14.49 -8.10 -13.15
CA TRP A 18 -15.15 -8.28 -14.45
C TRP A 18 -15.97 -7.06 -14.92
N ASN A 19 -16.27 -6.12 -14.04
CA ASN A 19 -17.09 -4.94 -14.33
C ASN A 19 -16.30 -3.62 -14.30
N GLY A 20 -14.99 -3.67 -14.50
CA GLY A 20 -14.14 -2.47 -14.55
C GLY A 20 -14.35 -1.65 -15.84
N PHE A 21 -14.06 -0.34 -15.78
CA PHE A 21 -14.11 0.58 -16.91
C PHE A 21 -12.80 1.35 -17.12
N SER A 22 -11.73 0.95 -16.46
CA SER A 22 -10.43 1.65 -16.52
C SER A 22 -9.27 0.70 -16.28
N TRP A 23 -8.05 1.19 -16.53
CA TRP A 23 -6.85 0.50 -16.11
C TRP A 23 -6.86 0.24 -14.60
N ASN A 24 -6.86 -1.02 -14.22
CA ASN A 24 -6.79 -1.47 -12.84
C ASN A 24 -5.52 -2.30 -12.62
N LYS A 25 -4.88 -2.06 -11.49
CA LYS A 25 -3.80 -2.91 -10.97
C LYS A 25 -4.34 -3.63 -9.74
N GLU A 26 -4.33 -4.95 -9.77
CA GLU A 26 -4.64 -5.78 -8.61
C GLU A 26 -3.35 -6.44 -8.15
N ASN A 27 -3.12 -6.43 -6.85
CA ASN A 27 -2.02 -7.13 -6.22
C ASN A 27 -2.61 -8.23 -5.33
N ILE A 28 -2.02 -9.41 -5.40
CA ILE A 28 -2.35 -10.52 -4.51
C ILE A 28 -1.07 -11.09 -3.91
N LEU A 29 -1.16 -11.58 -2.69
CA LEU A 29 -0.11 -12.38 -2.09
C LEU A 29 -0.43 -13.84 -2.32
N TYR A 30 0.52 -14.59 -2.84
CA TYR A 30 0.39 -16.02 -3.05
C TYR A 30 1.67 -16.74 -2.63
N ASP A 31 1.53 -17.79 -1.83
CA ASP A 31 2.67 -18.54 -1.29
C ASP A 31 3.08 -19.67 -2.24
N PHE A 32 3.90 -19.35 -3.20
CA PHE A 32 4.47 -20.31 -4.14
C PHE A 32 5.46 -21.26 -3.46
N LYS A 33 5.24 -22.56 -3.56
CA LYS A 33 6.17 -23.57 -3.05
C LYS A 33 7.21 -23.94 -4.09
N LYS A 34 8.47 -23.90 -3.70
CA LYS A 34 9.59 -24.26 -4.58
C LYS A 34 9.41 -25.66 -5.15
N GLY A 35 9.54 -25.80 -6.46
CA GLY A 35 9.46 -27.06 -7.18
C GLY A 35 8.04 -27.53 -7.49
N GLN A 36 7.00 -26.80 -7.07
CA GLN A 36 5.62 -27.07 -7.46
C GLN A 36 5.28 -26.36 -8.76
N MET A 37 4.52 -27.02 -9.63
CA MET A 37 3.95 -26.42 -10.84
C MET A 37 2.60 -25.79 -10.50
N TYR A 38 2.31 -24.65 -11.11
CA TYR A 38 1.06 -23.92 -10.96
C TYR A 38 0.48 -23.62 -12.32
N GLU A 39 -0.82 -23.81 -12.46
CA GLU A 39 -1.58 -23.41 -13.63
C GLU A 39 -2.12 -22.00 -13.42
N PHE A 40 -1.85 -21.10 -14.36
CA PHE A 40 -2.38 -19.75 -14.37
C PHE A 40 -3.39 -19.60 -15.50
N VAL A 41 -4.59 -19.17 -15.16
CA VAL A 41 -5.60 -18.76 -16.15
C VAL A 41 -5.91 -17.30 -15.93
N VAL A 42 -5.69 -16.49 -16.96
CA VAL A 42 -6.04 -15.07 -16.96
C VAL A 42 -7.13 -14.85 -18.00
N GLU A 43 -8.29 -14.43 -17.54
CA GLU A 43 -9.36 -13.96 -18.42
C GLU A 43 -9.30 -12.45 -18.49
N HIS A 44 -9.41 -11.93 -19.69
CA HIS A 44 -9.40 -10.49 -19.92
C HIS A 44 -10.36 -10.14 -21.04
N PHE A 45 -11.11 -9.06 -20.85
CA PHE A 45 -11.83 -8.46 -21.97
C PHE A 45 -11.56 -6.96 -22.03
N ASN A 46 -11.66 -6.43 -23.24
CA ASN A 46 -11.60 -5.00 -23.53
C ASN A 46 -12.87 -4.59 -24.27
N ARG A 47 -13.57 -3.61 -23.74
CA ARG A 47 -14.81 -3.10 -24.34
C ARG A 47 -14.56 -2.05 -25.40
N SER A 48 -13.56 -1.19 -25.17
CA SER A 48 -13.17 -0.12 -26.11
C SER A 48 -11.83 0.49 -25.75
N GLY A 49 -11.18 1.12 -26.72
CA GLY A 49 -9.91 1.82 -26.53
C GLY A 49 -8.66 0.91 -26.58
N SER A 50 -7.60 1.35 -25.94
CA SER A 50 -6.33 0.61 -25.92
C SER A 50 -6.46 -0.64 -25.07
N THR A 51 -5.96 -1.76 -25.56
CA THR A 51 -5.93 -3.03 -24.85
C THR A 51 -4.57 -3.23 -24.20
N GLY A 52 -4.56 -3.71 -22.96
CA GLY A 52 -3.33 -4.08 -22.26
C GLY A 52 -3.62 -5.03 -21.12
N LEU A 53 -2.80 -6.05 -20.99
CA LEU A 53 -2.77 -6.98 -19.87
C LEU A 53 -1.32 -7.20 -19.49
N GLU A 54 -1.03 -7.06 -18.22
CA GLU A 54 0.30 -7.33 -17.66
C GLU A 54 0.12 -8.19 -16.40
N LEU A 55 0.92 -9.25 -16.31
CA LEU A 55 1.03 -10.09 -15.12
C LEU A 55 2.49 -10.05 -14.68
N THR A 56 2.73 -9.52 -13.49
CA THR A 56 4.05 -9.41 -12.90
C THR A 56 4.14 -10.21 -11.61
N PHE A 57 5.33 -10.70 -11.31
CA PHE A 57 5.63 -11.42 -10.07
C PHE A 57 6.70 -10.64 -9.31
N GLU A 58 6.36 -10.22 -8.11
CA GLU A 58 7.29 -9.56 -7.20
C GLU A 58 7.62 -10.50 -6.05
N ASN A 59 8.89 -10.56 -5.68
CA ASN A 59 9.34 -11.40 -4.59
C ASN A 59 9.54 -10.56 -3.33
N LEU A 60 8.74 -10.82 -2.30
CA LEU A 60 8.87 -10.18 -0.99
C LEU A 60 9.97 -10.78 -0.10
N GLN A 61 10.90 -11.55 -0.68
CA GLN A 61 12.02 -12.07 0.08
C GLN A 61 13.09 -11.00 0.30
N ILE A 62 13.65 -11.03 1.49
CA ILE A 62 14.80 -10.19 1.81
C ILE A 62 16.04 -10.78 1.15
N SER A 63 16.67 -10.03 0.25
CA SER A 63 17.83 -10.49 -0.52
C SER A 63 19.08 -10.68 0.34
N ASN A 64 19.25 -9.91 1.40
CA ASN A 64 20.38 -9.99 2.32
C ASN A 64 19.94 -9.92 3.79
N PRO A 65 19.46 -11.03 4.38
CA PRO A 65 19.01 -11.05 5.76
C PRO A 65 20.12 -10.71 6.77
N ASP A 66 21.36 -11.04 6.47
CA ASP A 66 22.47 -10.79 7.39
C ASP A 66 22.82 -9.31 7.49
N ALA A 67 22.69 -8.56 6.40
CA ALA A 67 22.82 -7.10 6.46
C ALA A 67 21.79 -6.48 7.41
N ILE A 68 20.54 -6.96 7.38
CA ILE A 68 19.50 -6.48 8.28
C ILE A 68 19.80 -6.88 9.73
N ARG A 69 20.20 -8.14 10.00
CA ARG A 69 20.52 -8.60 11.36
C ARG A 69 21.64 -7.82 12.00
N ASN A 70 22.64 -7.45 11.21
CA ASN A 70 23.87 -6.81 11.69
C ASN A 70 23.82 -5.27 11.64
N ALA A 71 22.75 -4.69 11.15
CA ALA A 71 22.58 -3.24 11.12
C ALA A 71 22.28 -2.69 12.52
N ASP A 72 22.91 -1.58 12.89
CA ASP A 72 22.61 -0.86 14.13
C ASP A 72 21.18 -0.29 14.12
N CYS A 73 20.68 0.09 12.93
CA CYS A 73 19.34 0.57 12.70
C CYS A 73 18.91 0.24 11.28
N VAL A 74 17.67 -0.16 11.12
CA VAL A 74 17.07 -0.43 9.81
C VAL A 74 16.00 0.61 9.51
N VAL A 75 16.12 1.30 8.37
CA VAL A 75 15.11 2.24 7.89
C VAL A 75 14.28 1.55 6.84
N VAL A 76 12.97 1.46 7.07
CA VAL A 76 12.01 0.87 6.12
C VAL A 76 11.12 1.97 5.57
N CYS A 77 11.17 2.18 4.25
CA CYS A 77 10.30 3.14 3.56
C CYS A 77 9.05 2.42 3.07
N LEU A 78 7.89 2.88 3.51
CA LEU A 78 6.58 2.34 3.17
C LEU A 78 5.66 3.47 2.71
N GLY A 79 4.58 3.14 2.04
CA GLY A 79 3.57 4.13 1.69
C GLY A 79 2.91 3.87 0.35
N HIS A 80 2.20 4.88 -0.12
CA HIS A 80 1.46 4.87 -1.36
C HIS A 80 2.25 5.50 -2.51
N ASP A 81 1.89 5.13 -3.71
CA ASP A 81 2.41 5.67 -4.96
C ASP A 81 1.26 6.18 -5.85
N SER A 82 1.58 6.67 -7.04
CA SER A 82 0.58 7.16 -7.99
C SER A 82 -0.41 6.10 -8.50
N GLN A 83 -0.18 4.82 -8.21
CA GLN A 83 -1.11 3.75 -8.56
C GLN A 83 -2.09 3.46 -7.43
N THR A 84 -1.67 3.67 -6.19
CA THR A 84 -2.42 3.34 -4.98
C THR A 84 -3.02 4.57 -4.29
N GLU A 85 -2.56 5.78 -4.62
CA GLU A 85 -3.13 7.04 -4.13
C GLU A 85 -3.06 8.11 -5.24
N LYS A 86 -4.21 8.60 -5.68
CA LYS A 86 -4.32 9.60 -6.76
C LYS A 86 -5.65 10.34 -6.69
N GLU A 87 -5.77 11.42 -7.46
CA GLU A 87 -7.01 12.17 -7.59
C GLU A 87 -8.17 11.29 -8.08
N ASN A 88 -9.35 11.52 -7.55
CA ASN A 88 -10.59 10.78 -7.84
C ASN A 88 -10.51 9.27 -7.57
N PHE A 89 -9.67 8.87 -6.63
CA PHE A 89 -9.51 7.48 -6.23
C PHE A 89 -9.41 7.38 -4.71
N ASP A 90 -10.34 6.67 -4.11
CA ASP A 90 -10.30 6.38 -2.68
C ASP A 90 -9.30 5.25 -2.41
N ARG A 91 -8.21 5.59 -1.76
CA ARG A 91 -7.25 4.59 -1.31
C ARG A 91 -7.78 3.81 -0.10
N THR A 92 -7.21 2.67 0.13
CA THR A 92 -7.43 1.93 1.38
C THR A 92 -6.79 2.65 2.57
N PHE A 93 -7.33 2.47 3.76
CA PHE A 93 -6.70 2.95 5.00
C PHE A 93 -5.46 2.13 5.37
N ALA A 94 -5.37 0.88 4.90
CA ALA A 94 -4.21 0.02 5.06
C ALA A 94 -3.05 0.42 4.13
N LEU A 95 -1.84 0.01 4.48
CA LEU A 95 -0.69 0.04 3.57
C LEU A 95 -0.99 -0.76 2.29
N PRO A 96 -0.37 -0.40 1.16
CA PRO A 96 -0.40 -1.24 -0.03
C PRO A 96 0.00 -2.70 0.29
N GLN A 97 -0.68 -3.61 -0.39
CA GLN A 97 -0.53 -5.05 -0.14
C GLN A 97 0.94 -5.50 -0.20
N GLY A 98 1.33 -6.32 0.76
CA GLY A 98 2.69 -6.86 0.89
C GLY A 98 3.64 -5.99 1.73
N GLN A 99 3.39 -4.70 1.88
CA GLN A 99 4.30 -3.82 2.61
C GLN A 99 4.34 -4.15 4.12
N GLU A 100 3.20 -4.43 4.73
CA GLU A 100 3.16 -4.84 6.14
C GLU A 100 3.84 -6.21 6.34
N GLU A 101 3.62 -7.16 5.45
CA GLU A 101 4.29 -8.45 5.50
C GLU A 101 5.80 -8.31 5.37
N TYR A 102 6.27 -7.44 4.46
CA TYR A 102 7.69 -7.13 4.33
C TYR A 102 8.25 -6.52 5.61
N LEU A 103 7.56 -5.56 6.21
CA LEU A 103 7.95 -4.96 7.50
C LEU A 103 8.07 -6.02 8.60
N ARG A 104 7.10 -6.94 8.69
CA ARG A 104 7.15 -8.05 9.66
C ARG A 104 8.36 -8.97 9.44
N LYS A 105 8.71 -9.26 8.20
CA LYS A 105 9.94 -10.02 7.87
C LYS A 105 11.20 -9.28 8.33
N VAL A 106 11.26 -7.96 8.15
CA VAL A 106 12.36 -7.14 8.65
C VAL A 106 12.42 -7.14 10.18
N LEU A 107 11.28 -6.93 10.85
CA LEU A 107 11.17 -6.94 12.31
C LEU A 107 11.52 -8.29 12.96
N ALA A 108 11.35 -9.39 12.23
CA ALA A 108 11.81 -10.71 12.67
C ALA A 108 13.35 -10.84 12.68
N LEU A 109 14.05 -10.03 11.90
CA LEU A 109 15.51 -10.04 11.79
C LEU A 109 16.17 -8.99 12.66
N ASN A 110 15.58 -7.81 12.80
CA ASN A 110 16.10 -6.69 13.59
C ASN A 110 14.96 -5.94 14.27
N LYS A 111 15.12 -5.63 15.55
CA LYS A 111 14.12 -4.89 16.35
C LYS A 111 14.35 -3.38 16.38
N ASN A 112 15.49 -2.92 15.89
CA ASN A 112 15.80 -1.50 15.82
C ASN A 112 15.40 -0.96 14.43
N VAL A 113 14.09 -0.84 14.23
CA VAL A 113 13.48 -0.43 12.95
C VAL A 113 12.84 0.94 13.09
N VAL A 114 13.14 1.81 12.14
CA VAL A 114 12.47 3.09 11.92
C VAL A 114 11.70 3.02 10.60
N VAL A 115 10.45 3.43 10.62
CA VAL A 115 9.60 3.47 9.42
C VAL A 115 9.49 4.90 8.91
N VAL A 116 9.69 5.09 7.61
CA VAL A 116 9.39 6.33 6.90
C VAL A 116 8.14 6.10 6.05
N LEU A 117 7.09 6.86 6.32
CA LEU A 117 5.82 6.76 5.60
C LEU A 117 5.68 7.87 4.55
N ASN A 118 5.35 7.46 3.33
CA ASN A 118 4.95 8.35 2.24
C ASN A 118 3.48 8.12 1.90
N ALA A 119 2.62 9.05 2.28
CA ALA A 119 1.19 8.99 1.99
C ALA A 119 0.56 10.37 2.15
N GLY A 120 -0.59 10.61 1.53
CA GLY A 120 -1.32 11.87 1.62
C GLY A 120 -2.26 11.98 2.82
N GLY A 121 -2.42 10.90 3.61
CA GLY A 121 -3.31 10.86 4.76
C GLY A 121 -2.95 9.79 5.76
N GLY A 122 -3.84 9.55 6.74
CA GLY A 122 -3.67 8.51 7.76
C GLY A 122 -3.53 7.10 7.18
N ILE A 123 -2.82 6.25 7.87
CA ILE A 123 -2.61 4.83 7.54
C ILE A 123 -2.87 4.03 8.80
N ASP A 124 -3.50 2.87 8.67
CA ASP A 124 -3.60 1.90 9.75
C ASP A 124 -2.19 1.39 10.13
N MET A 125 -1.81 1.69 11.35
CA MET A 125 -0.52 1.28 11.93
C MET A 125 -0.71 0.36 13.13
N THR A 126 -1.93 0.04 13.50
CA THR A 126 -2.28 -0.64 14.76
C THR A 126 -1.55 -1.97 14.93
N SER A 127 -1.38 -2.70 13.84
CA SER A 127 -0.80 -4.04 13.86
C SER A 127 0.72 -4.06 14.01
N TRP A 128 1.44 -2.97 13.69
CA TRP A 128 2.91 -2.94 13.65
C TRP A 128 3.56 -1.77 14.38
N LEU A 129 2.83 -0.70 14.68
CA LEU A 129 3.34 0.48 15.38
C LEU A 129 4.05 0.15 16.71
N PRO A 130 3.55 -0.78 17.55
CA PRO A 130 4.20 -1.14 18.81
C PRO A 130 5.58 -1.81 18.63
N ASP A 131 5.85 -2.37 17.45
CA ASP A 131 7.06 -3.15 17.17
C ASP A 131 8.21 -2.32 16.60
N VAL A 132 7.94 -1.08 16.17
CA VAL A 132 8.95 -0.18 15.59
C VAL A 132 9.43 0.86 16.60
N LYS A 133 10.64 1.39 16.39
CA LYS A 133 11.23 2.38 17.32
C LYS A 133 10.74 3.80 17.07
N ALA A 134 10.45 4.12 15.81
CA ALA A 134 9.91 5.42 15.42
C ALA A 134 9.22 5.33 14.07
N VAL A 135 8.30 6.26 13.83
CA VAL A 135 7.68 6.48 12.53
C VAL A 135 7.89 7.94 12.14
N LEU A 136 8.43 8.17 10.97
CA LEU A 136 8.54 9.50 10.35
C LEU A 136 7.49 9.59 9.24
N MET A 137 6.49 10.44 9.42
CA MET A 137 5.53 10.75 8.36
C MET A 137 6.14 11.80 7.43
N ALA A 138 6.58 11.37 6.25
CA ALA A 138 7.25 12.22 5.28
C ALA A 138 6.27 12.86 4.29
N TRP A 139 5.01 12.45 4.26
CA TRP A 139 4.01 12.86 3.27
C TRP A 139 4.53 12.64 1.85
N TYR A 140 4.38 13.62 0.97
CA TYR A 140 4.99 13.67 -0.36
C TYR A 140 6.02 14.80 -0.40
N PRO A 141 7.27 14.55 0.03
CA PRO A 141 8.24 15.58 0.39
C PRO A 141 8.86 16.31 -0.81
N GLY A 142 8.45 16.00 -2.04
CA GLY A 142 8.91 16.68 -3.23
C GLY A 142 10.35 16.39 -3.62
N GLN A 143 10.94 17.31 -4.40
CA GLN A 143 12.23 17.10 -5.07
C GLN A 143 13.39 16.82 -4.10
N GLN A 144 13.43 17.46 -2.94
CA GLN A 144 14.50 17.34 -1.94
C GLN A 144 14.14 16.37 -0.80
N GLY A 145 13.09 15.57 -0.99
CA GLY A 145 12.58 14.67 0.05
C GLY A 145 13.60 13.71 0.60
N GLY A 146 14.40 13.09 -0.26
CA GLY A 146 15.46 12.16 0.17
C GLY A 146 16.52 12.85 1.05
N LEU A 147 16.91 14.09 0.72
CA LEU A 147 17.84 14.87 1.52
C LEU A 147 17.22 15.21 2.88
N ALA A 148 15.99 15.75 2.90
CA ALA A 148 15.31 16.14 4.13
C ALA A 148 15.12 14.94 5.09
N VAL A 149 14.65 13.80 4.57
CA VAL A 149 14.47 12.56 5.35
C VAL A 149 15.82 12.08 5.90
N SER A 150 16.88 12.06 5.09
CA SER A 150 18.20 11.61 5.53
C SER A 150 18.78 12.51 6.62
N GLU A 151 18.62 13.82 6.53
CA GLU A 151 19.09 14.76 7.55
C GLU A 151 18.33 14.61 8.88
N ILE A 152 17.05 14.27 8.85
CA ILE A 152 16.27 13.97 10.05
C ILE A 152 16.73 12.65 10.67
N ILE A 153 16.81 11.58 9.88
CA ILE A 153 17.18 10.24 10.39
C ILE A 153 18.59 10.23 10.98
N THR A 154 19.51 10.97 10.37
CA THR A 154 20.89 11.08 10.87
C THR A 154 21.06 12.08 12.04
N GLY A 155 19.98 12.74 12.45
CA GLY A 155 20.00 13.70 13.55
C GLY A 155 20.63 15.06 13.21
N LYS A 156 20.90 15.33 11.92
CA LYS A 156 21.44 16.62 11.48
C LYS A 156 20.40 17.73 11.62
N VAL A 157 19.12 17.40 11.41
CA VAL A 157 17.99 18.30 11.57
C VAL A 157 16.95 17.64 12.47
N SER A 158 16.43 18.38 13.45
CA SER A 158 15.32 17.90 14.27
C SER A 158 13.99 18.09 13.52
N PRO A 159 13.10 17.09 13.46
CA PRO A 159 11.81 17.24 12.83
C PRO A 159 10.97 18.26 13.60
N SER A 160 10.53 19.31 12.92
CA SER A 160 9.73 20.40 13.51
C SER A 160 8.26 20.38 13.09
N GLY A 161 7.92 19.60 12.09
CA GLY A 161 6.55 19.42 11.62
C GLY A 161 5.63 18.83 12.68
N LYS A 162 4.35 19.18 12.63
CA LYS A 162 3.28 18.59 13.43
C LYS A 162 2.32 17.87 12.49
N LEU A 163 1.70 16.80 12.98
CA LEU A 163 0.66 16.13 12.22
C LEU A 163 -0.56 17.06 12.11
N PRO A 164 -1.03 17.36 10.89
CA PRO A 164 -2.19 18.22 10.69
C PRO A 164 -3.52 17.49 10.92
N VAL A 165 -3.49 16.18 11.04
CA VAL A 165 -4.64 15.28 11.23
C VAL A 165 -4.30 14.24 12.28
N SER A 166 -5.34 13.68 12.92
CA SER A 166 -5.21 12.49 13.76
C SER A 166 -5.04 11.25 12.87
N PHE A 167 -4.35 10.24 13.39
CA PHE A 167 -4.31 8.92 12.79
C PHE A 167 -5.17 8.02 13.65
N GLU A 168 -6.30 7.62 13.10
CA GLU A 168 -7.27 6.78 13.76
C GLU A 168 -6.73 5.34 13.93
N GLU A 169 -7.21 4.62 14.94
CA GLU A 169 -6.96 3.19 15.05
C GLU A 169 -7.75 2.40 14.01
N LYS A 170 -8.96 2.88 13.70
CA LYS A 170 -9.84 2.32 12.68
C LYS A 170 -10.43 3.44 11.85
N LEU A 171 -10.67 3.18 10.59
CA LEU A 171 -11.29 4.15 9.70
C LEU A 171 -12.68 4.60 10.20
N GLU A 172 -13.42 3.69 10.84
CA GLU A 172 -14.74 3.94 11.44
C GLU A 172 -14.70 4.93 12.61
N ASP A 173 -13.54 5.13 13.24
CA ASP A 173 -13.37 6.09 14.33
C ASP A 173 -13.34 7.53 13.82
N ASN A 174 -13.17 7.74 12.51
CA ASN A 174 -13.26 9.05 11.90
C ASN A 174 -14.70 9.57 11.95
N PRO A 175 -14.96 10.75 12.54
CA PRO A 175 -16.33 11.26 12.67
C PRO A 175 -17.04 11.51 11.34
N CYS A 176 -16.30 11.62 10.24
CA CYS A 176 -16.88 11.77 8.90
C CYS A 176 -17.24 10.43 8.24
N TYR A 177 -16.78 9.29 8.77
CA TYR A 177 -16.91 7.98 8.14
C TYR A 177 -18.37 7.61 7.84
N VAL A 178 -19.27 7.78 8.82
CA VAL A 178 -20.69 7.44 8.67
C VAL A 178 -21.43 8.31 7.64
N ASN A 179 -20.88 9.49 7.35
CA ASN A 179 -21.45 10.44 6.39
C ASN A 179 -20.70 10.43 5.05
N TYR A 180 -19.65 9.64 4.91
CA TYR A 180 -18.93 9.51 3.65
C TYR A 180 -19.79 8.74 2.64
N TYR A 181 -19.95 9.27 1.44
CA TYR A 181 -20.99 8.82 0.49
C TYR A 181 -20.87 7.36 0.05
N GLU A 182 -19.72 6.71 0.22
CA GLU A 182 -19.58 5.27 -0.03
C GLU A 182 -20.26 4.41 1.04
N ASN A 183 -20.39 4.93 2.25
CA ASN A 183 -21.03 4.26 3.38
C ASN A 183 -22.49 4.66 3.55
N VAL A 184 -22.94 5.68 2.83
CA VAL A 184 -24.36 6.11 2.78
C VAL A 184 -25.00 5.53 1.53
N PRO A 185 -26.19 4.88 1.60
CA PRO A 185 -26.90 4.48 0.41
C PRO A 185 -27.02 5.70 -0.51
N ARG A 186 -26.50 5.59 -1.73
CA ARG A 186 -26.43 6.71 -2.68
C ARG A 186 -27.80 7.38 -2.79
N MET A 187 -27.99 8.48 -2.10
CA MET A 187 -29.02 9.41 -2.49
C MET A 187 -28.61 9.87 -3.88
N ARG A 188 -29.39 9.50 -4.89
CA ARG A 188 -29.25 10.07 -6.22
C ARG A 188 -29.20 11.57 -6.00
N ALA A 189 -28.12 12.21 -6.41
CA ALA A 189 -28.05 13.65 -6.44
C ALA A 189 -29.33 14.09 -7.18
N ALA A 190 -30.24 14.72 -6.44
CA ALA A 190 -31.37 15.34 -7.06
C ALA A 190 -30.75 16.35 -8.01
N SER A 191 -30.99 16.19 -9.31
CA SER A 191 -30.59 17.16 -10.30
C SER A 191 -31.19 18.49 -9.86
N ILE A 192 -30.33 19.37 -9.39
CA ILE A 192 -30.70 20.75 -9.18
C ILE A 192 -30.83 21.31 -10.60
N ASN A 193 -32.07 21.42 -11.07
CA ASN A 193 -32.43 22.15 -12.27
C ASN A 193 -32.28 23.65 -12.01
#